data_9c45032da2c3b8074849c46b1ea6c738
#
_entry.id   9c45032da2c3b8074849c46b1ea6c738
#
_cell.length_a   1.000
_cell.length_b   1.000
_cell.length_c   1.000
_cell.angle_alpha   90.00
_cell.angle_beta   90.00
_cell.angle_gamma   90.00
#
_symmetry.space_group_name_H-M   'P 1'
#
loop_
_entity.id
_entity.type
_entity.pdbx_description
1 polymer ?
#
loop_
_entity_poly.entity_id
_entity_poly.type
_entity_poly.pdbx_seq_one_letter_code
_entity_poly.pdbx_strand_id
1 'polypeptide(L)'
;MELQLFKTLWGHTGALAAAGDQAVEAGFVGLEGNADRLPRDDLHSVLQSHQLAYIQEIVTAGNYVPRRHDTVEQHIADVERQLQLGRALHPQQVTIIGGCDAWSLQQSVRFFGEAQEIAARMGIVCSFETHRSRSLFNPWVTLAVLEHLPELRLPCDFRHWVVVLERQLDEDWDAVLEVAKHAQHIHARVGYDQGPQVPHPAAPEYAAALASHQRYWEAIWMVQHNSGRAFTSMTPEFGPDGYLHTMPFTQQPVADLWEINAWMGQTERAHFQEWRTRIAQEEKT
;
A
#
# COMPACT_ATOMS: atom_id res chain seq x y z
N MET A 1 14.05 -15.10 -2.24
CA MET A 1 13.31 -13.80 -2.14
C MET A 1 13.45 -13.23 -0.73
N GLU A 2 13.63 -11.92 -0.58
CA GLU A 2 13.75 -11.22 0.70
C GLU A 2 12.52 -10.34 0.95
N LEU A 3 12.18 -10.04 2.21
CA LEU A 3 11.14 -9.09 2.58
C LEU A 3 11.76 -7.73 2.90
N GLN A 4 11.35 -6.71 2.19
CA GLN A 4 11.68 -5.31 2.42
C GLN A 4 10.50 -4.61 3.10
N LEU A 5 10.70 -4.11 4.32
CA LEU A 5 9.70 -3.37 5.08
C LEU A 5 9.97 -1.88 4.98
N PHE A 6 8.92 -1.10 4.73
CA PHE A 6 8.96 0.36 4.68
C PHE A 6 8.11 0.95 5.80
N LYS A 7 8.59 2.05 6.39
CA LYS A 7 7.82 2.82 7.37
C LYS A 7 6.97 3.85 6.64
N THR A 8 5.65 3.81 6.86
CA THR A 8 4.79 4.89 6.39
C THR A 8 5.07 6.20 7.13
N LEU A 9 5.07 7.30 6.40
CA LEU A 9 5.11 8.66 6.94
C LEU A 9 3.70 9.23 7.15
N TRP A 10 2.66 8.52 6.72
CA TRP A 10 1.29 8.89 7.01
C TRP A 10 1.01 8.77 8.51
N GLY A 11 0.63 9.88 9.13
CA GLY A 11 0.42 9.96 10.57
C GLY A 11 1.71 10.11 11.41
N HIS A 12 2.89 10.16 10.80
CA HIS A 12 4.09 10.54 11.54
C HIS A 12 4.00 12.00 11.98
N THR A 13 4.25 12.23 13.26
CA THR A 13 4.30 13.56 13.88
C THR A 13 5.70 13.86 14.38
N GLY A 14 6.18 15.07 14.15
CA GLY A 14 7.53 15.48 14.57
C GLY A 14 8.53 15.59 13.40
N ALA A 15 9.82 15.60 13.74
CA ALA A 15 10.88 15.74 12.76
C ALA A 15 11.04 14.46 11.91
N LEU A 16 11.30 14.61 10.61
CA LEU A 16 11.53 13.45 9.73
C LEU A 16 12.77 12.64 10.13
N ALA A 17 13.76 13.25 10.77
CA ALA A 17 14.91 12.53 11.32
C ALA A 17 14.48 11.44 12.32
N ALA A 18 13.51 11.73 13.19
CA ALA A 18 12.96 10.72 14.10
C ALA A 18 12.26 9.58 13.38
N ALA A 19 11.64 9.84 12.21
CA ALA A 19 11.07 8.77 11.40
C ALA A 19 12.17 7.88 10.80
N GLY A 20 13.30 8.46 10.39
CA GLY A 20 14.48 7.73 9.95
C GLY A 20 15.06 6.84 11.04
N ASP A 21 15.27 7.40 12.24
CA ASP A 21 15.75 6.65 13.40
C ASP A 21 14.83 5.47 13.73
N GLN A 22 13.53 5.72 13.82
CA GLN A 22 12.51 4.68 14.05
C GLN A 22 12.53 3.57 12.99
N ALA A 23 12.69 3.92 11.71
CA ALA A 23 12.75 2.95 10.62
C ALA A 23 13.98 2.04 10.76
N VAL A 24 15.15 2.62 11.00
CA VAL A 24 16.41 1.88 11.19
C VAL A 24 16.34 0.99 12.43
N GLU A 25 15.86 1.50 13.57
CA GLU A 25 15.73 0.75 14.81
C GLU A 25 14.78 -0.46 14.67
N ALA A 26 13.67 -0.30 13.95
CA ALA A 26 12.74 -1.39 13.65
C ALA A 26 13.24 -2.31 12.52
N GLY A 27 14.39 -2.03 11.91
CA GLY A 27 14.97 -2.81 10.81
C GLY A 27 14.20 -2.66 9.50
N PHE A 28 13.52 -1.52 9.28
CA PHE A 28 12.91 -1.19 8.01
C PHE A 28 13.97 -0.66 7.04
N VAL A 29 13.80 -0.94 5.76
CA VAL A 29 14.80 -0.58 4.74
C VAL A 29 14.54 0.77 4.08
N GLY A 30 13.37 1.38 4.35
CA GLY A 30 12.98 2.63 3.71
C GLY A 30 11.77 3.30 4.33
N LEU A 31 11.41 4.43 3.73
CA LEU A 31 10.26 5.23 4.08
C LEU A 31 9.28 5.27 2.90
N GLU A 32 7.98 5.33 3.20
CA GLU A 32 6.92 5.59 2.22
C GLU A 32 6.16 6.86 2.60
N GLY A 33 5.94 7.75 1.63
CA GLY A 33 5.19 8.97 1.89
C GLY A 33 5.03 9.88 0.68
N ASN A 34 4.23 10.93 0.86
CA ASN A 34 3.87 11.86 -0.19
C ASN A 34 4.80 13.09 -0.22
N ALA A 35 5.66 13.17 -1.23
CA ALA A 35 6.63 14.26 -1.42
C ALA A 35 5.98 15.64 -1.63
N ASP A 36 4.70 15.71 -2.01
CA ASP A 36 3.95 16.96 -2.16
C ASP A 36 3.50 17.54 -0.82
N ARG A 37 3.44 16.69 0.22
CA ARG A 37 2.97 17.04 1.57
C ARG A 37 4.06 17.12 2.62
N LEU A 38 5.29 16.73 2.27
CA LEU A 38 6.43 16.65 3.19
C LEU A 38 7.50 17.70 2.83
N PRO A 39 8.28 18.18 3.81
CA PRO A 39 9.47 19.01 3.55
C PRO A 39 10.51 18.16 2.81
N ARG A 40 10.64 18.37 1.50
CA ARG A 40 11.42 17.51 0.61
C ARG A 40 12.91 17.51 0.90
N ASP A 41 13.47 18.66 1.27
CA ASP A 41 14.90 18.78 1.59
C ASP A 41 15.23 18.00 2.85
N ASP A 42 14.37 18.06 3.87
CA ASP A 42 14.50 17.26 5.09
C ASP A 42 14.35 15.77 4.78
N LEU A 43 13.35 15.39 3.97
CA LEU A 43 13.16 14.01 3.55
C LEU A 43 14.39 13.48 2.78
N HIS A 44 14.92 14.26 1.84
CA HIS A 44 16.13 13.89 1.10
C HIS A 44 17.32 13.69 2.05
N SER A 45 17.51 14.59 3.00
CA SER A 45 18.57 14.52 4.01
C SER A 45 18.44 13.26 4.87
N VAL A 46 17.24 12.92 5.30
CA VAL A 46 16.97 11.71 6.11
C VAL A 46 17.23 10.45 5.31
N LEU A 47 16.74 10.37 4.07
CA LEU A 47 16.97 9.20 3.20
C LEU A 47 18.46 8.95 2.99
N GLN A 48 19.25 10.01 2.77
CA GLN A 48 20.70 9.88 2.58
C GLN A 48 21.45 9.53 3.87
N SER A 49 21.17 10.24 4.98
CA SER A 49 21.91 10.05 6.23
C SER A 49 21.67 8.66 6.85
N HIS A 50 20.48 8.09 6.67
CA HIS A 50 20.12 6.77 7.18
C HIS A 50 20.24 5.66 6.13
N GLN A 51 20.64 5.98 4.90
CA GLN A 51 20.75 5.05 3.78
C GLN A 51 19.42 4.29 3.52
N LEU A 52 18.30 5.01 3.62
CA LEU A 52 16.96 4.46 3.45
C LEU A 52 16.48 4.59 2.01
N ALA A 53 15.83 3.54 1.50
CA ALA A 53 15.09 3.57 0.25
C ALA A 53 13.81 4.41 0.41
N TYR A 54 13.23 4.83 -0.71
CA TYR A 54 12.02 5.63 -0.71
C TYR A 54 10.95 5.06 -1.63
N ILE A 55 9.73 4.98 -1.14
CA ILE A 55 8.51 4.78 -1.94
C ILE A 55 7.74 6.10 -1.91
N GLN A 56 7.51 6.67 -3.10
CA GLN A 56 6.71 7.88 -3.21
C GLN A 56 5.23 7.52 -3.29
N GLU A 57 4.44 8.04 -2.37
CA GLU A 57 2.99 8.06 -2.49
C GLU A 57 2.55 9.25 -3.34
N ILE A 58 1.59 9.03 -4.24
CA ILE A 58 0.87 10.06 -4.98
C ILE A 58 -0.61 9.92 -4.71
N VAL A 59 -1.26 11.02 -4.34
CA VAL A 59 -2.72 11.10 -4.21
C VAL A 59 -3.24 12.07 -5.26
N THR A 60 -4.00 11.58 -6.22
CA THR A 60 -4.57 12.42 -7.28
C THR A 60 -5.81 13.18 -6.81
N ALA A 61 -6.07 14.34 -7.40
CA ALA A 61 -7.17 15.25 -7.04
C ALA A 61 -7.09 15.82 -5.60
N GLY A 62 -5.89 15.85 -5.05
CA GLY A 62 -5.56 16.55 -3.80
C GLY A 62 -6.07 15.93 -2.50
N ASN A 63 -6.81 14.79 -2.53
CA ASN A 63 -7.31 14.12 -1.32
C ASN A 63 -7.44 12.60 -1.52
N TYR A 64 -7.42 11.83 -0.43
CA TYR A 64 -7.68 10.37 -0.42
C TYR A 64 -9.08 10.03 -0.96
N VAL A 65 -10.10 10.82 -0.64
CA VAL A 65 -11.42 10.75 -1.26
C VAL A 65 -11.48 11.79 -2.38
N PRO A 66 -11.61 11.37 -3.66
CA PRO A 66 -11.63 12.30 -4.77
C PRO A 66 -12.93 13.10 -4.79
N ARG A 67 -12.87 14.32 -5.31
CA ARG A 67 -14.10 15.04 -5.62
C ARG A 67 -14.72 14.41 -6.86
N ARG A 68 -16.01 14.09 -6.78
CA ARG A 68 -16.75 13.40 -7.85
C ARG A 68 -16.68 14.11 -9.22
N HIS A 69 -16.46 15.41 -9.23
CA HIS A 69 -16.44 16.23 -10.44
C HIS A 69 -15.04 16.41 -11.03
N ASP A 70 -14.01 15.92 -10.36
CA ASP A 70 -12.65 15.99 -10.91
C ASP A 70 -12.54 15.06 -12.12
N THR A 71 -11.97 15.60 -13.20
CA THR A 71 -11.91 14.91 -14.50
C THR A 71 -10.71 13.98 -14.59
N VAL A 72 -10.74 13.07 -15.55
CA VAL A 72 -9.60 12.18 -15.87
C VAL A 72 -8.34 13.01 -16.14
N GLU A 73 -8.46 14.10 -16.90
CA GLU A 73 -7.35 14.99 -17.23
C GLU A 73 -6.73 15.66 -16.01
N GLN A 74 -7.54 16.06 -15.02
CA GLN A 74 -7.05 16.64 -13.78
C GLN A 74 -6.25 15.61 -12.96
N HIS A 75 -6.72 14.36 -12.88
CA HIS A 75 -6.00 13.29 -12.22
C HIS A 75 -4.68 12.95 -12.94
N ILE A 76 -4.66 12.92 -14.27
CA ILE A 76 -3.46 12.68 -15.07
C ILE A 76 -2.43 13.80 -14.88
N ALA A 77 -2.87 15.06 -14.93
CA ALA A 77 -1.99 16.21 -14.69
C ALA A 77 -1.39 16.20 -13.28
N ASP A 78 -2.14 15.74 -12.29
CA ASP A 78 -1.66 15.57 -10.91
C ASP A 78 -0.60 14.46 -10.81
N VAL A 79 -0.78 13.34 -11.50
CA VAL A 79 0.23 12.28 -11.59
C VAL A 79 1.52 12.84 -12.16
N GLU A 80 1.48 13.49 -13.33
CA GLU A 80 2.67 14.03 -13.97
C GLU A 80 3.40 15.05 -13.08
N ARG A 81 2.67 15.98 -12.48
CA ARG A 81 3.21 16.98 -11.56
C ARG A 81 3.91 16.35 -10.36
N GLN A 82 3.26 15.37 -9.71
CA GLN A 82 3.80 14.75 -8.50
C GLN A 82 4.96 13.80 -8.82
N LEU A 83 4.97 13.12 -9.96
CA LEU A 83 6.13 12.35 -10.44
C LEU A 83 7.34 13.25 -10.66
N GLN A 84 7.17 14.39 -11.31
CA GLN A 84 8.24 15.37 -11.51
C GLN A 84 8.77 15.89 -10.18
N LEU A 85 7.88 16.18 -9.24
CA LEU A 85 8.20 16.72 -7.92
C LEU A 85 9.03 15.74 -7.07
N GLY A 86 8.69 14.46 -7.09
CA GLY A 86 9.38 13.45 -6.29
C GLY A 86 10.62 12.83 -6.94
N ARG A 87 10.87 13.11 -8.22
CA ARG A 87 11.96 12.50 -8.98
C ARG A 87 13.33 12.68 -8.35
N ALA A 88 13.58 13.84 -7.74
CA ALA A 88 14.86 14.16 -7.09
C ALA A 88 15.15 13.31 -5.84
N LEU A 89 14.12 12.67 -5.28
CA LEU A 89 14.26 11.76 -4.14
C LEU A 89 14.63 10.34 -4.57
N HIS A 90 14.74 10.08 -5.86
CA HIS A 90 15.08 8.77 -6.44
C HIS A 90 14.22 7.62 -5.90
N PRO A 91 12.87 7.69 -5.98
CA PRO A 91 12.01 6.66 -5.42
C PRO A 91 12.27 5.30 -6.08
N GLN A 92 12.36 4.24 -5.27
CA GLN A 92 12.48 2.86 -5.75
C GLN A 92 11.24 2.46 -6.57
N GLN A 93 10.08 2.96 -6.17
CA GLN A 93 8.80 2.85 -6.86
C GLN A 93 7.85 3.96 -6.42
N VAL A 94 6.77 4.11 -7.16
CA VAL A 94 5.71 5.08 -6.87
C VAL A 94 4.39 4.36 -6.70
N THR A 95 3.72 4.60 -5.57
CA THR A 95 2.36 4.16 -5.26
C THR A 95 1.39 5.28 -5.60
N ILE A 96 0.36 5.01 -6.39
CA ILE A 96 -0.61 6.02 -6.84
C ILE A 96 -2.01 5.67 -6.35
N ILE A 97 -2.57 6.50 -5.49
CA ILE A 97 -3.98 6.49 -5.07
C ILE A 97 -4.75 7.36 -6.08
N GLY A 98 -5.38 6.71 -7.08
CA GLY A 98 -5.88 7.43 -8.23
C GLY A 98 -7.25 7.01 -8.75
N GLY A 99 -7.82 7.86 -9.60
CA GLY A 99 -9.15 7.65 -10.16
C GLY A 99 -10.30 7.98 -9.20
N CYS A 100 -11.50 7.58 -9.57
CA CYS A 100 -12.73 7.77 -8.79
C CYS A 100 -13.67 6.58 -8.99
N ASP A 101 -14.29 6.10 -7.91
CA ASP A 101 -15.24 4.98 -7.93
C ASP A 101 -16.53 5.28 -8.74
N ALA A 102 -16.81 6.56 -8.97
CA ALA A 102 -17.93 7.01 -9.79
C ALA A 102 -17.63 7.03 -11.31
N TRP A 103 -16.40 6.71 -11.71
CA TRP A 103 -16.03 6.67 -13.13
C TRP A 103 -16.51 5.41 -13.82
N SER A 104 -16.79 5.52 -15.12
CA SER A 104 -16.98 4.35 -15.97
C SER A 104 -15.68 3.55 -16.10
N LEU A 105 -15.79 2.27 -16.46
CA LEU A 105 -14.63 1.42 -16.77
C LEU A 105 -13.70 2.10 -17.81
N GLN A 106 -14.28 2.68 -18.86
CA GLN A 106 -13.52 3.36 -19.91
C GLN A 106 -12.72 4.56 -19.38
N GLN A 107 -13.28 5.36 -18.47
CA GLN A 107 -12.56 6.47 -17.84
C GLN A 107 -11.43 5.98 -16.96
N SER A 108 -11.65 4.90 -16.21
CA SER A 108 -10.62 4.28 -15.36
C SER A 108 -9.48 3.69 -16.21
N VAL A 109 -9.80 2.94 -17.26
CA VAL A 109 -8.80 2.37 -18.19
C VAL A 109 -7.98 3.47 -18.85
N ARG A 110 -8.63 4.55 -19.32
CA ARG A 110 -7.93 5.71 -19.88
C ARG A 110 -6.97 6.35 -18.88
N PHE A 111 -7.43 6.59 -17.65
CA PHE A 111 -6.60 7.18 -16.59
C PHE A 111 -5.35 6.34 -16.30
N PHE A 112 -5.52 5.05 -16.06
CA PHE A 112 -4.40 4.17 -15.74
C PHE A 112 -3.43 4.02 -16.92
N GLY A 113 -3.94 3.90 -18.14
CA GLY A 113 -3.11 3.80 -19.35
C GLY A 113 -2.23 5.04 -19.55
N GLU A 114 -2.84 6.23 -19.55
CA GLU A 114 -2.10 7.49 -19.73
C GLU A 114 -1.12 7.75 -18.57
N ALA A 115 -1.49 7.44 -17.32
CA ALA A 115 -0.60 7.58 -16.17
C ALA A 115 0.61 6.63 -16.22
N GLN A 116 0.42 5.36 -16.67
CA GLN A 116 1.53 4.42 -16.91
C GLN A 116 2.47 4.93 -17.99
N GLU A 117 1.94 5.46 -19.10
CA GLU A 117 2.77 6.03 -20.18
C GLU A 117 3.61 7.21 -19.71
N ILE A 118 3.04 8.09 -18.87
CA ILE A 118 3.78 9.21 -18.26
C ILE A 118 4.94 8.69 -17.41
N ALA A 119 4.67 7.76 -16.50
CA ALA A 119 5.69 7.18 -15.65
C ALA A 119 6.79 6.47 -16.46
N ALA A 120 6.41 5.71 -17.50
CA ALA A 120 7.35 5.01 -18.39
C ALA A 120 8.26 5.98 -19.14
N ARG A 121 7.73 7.11 -19.65
CA ARG A 121 8.55 8.17 -20.28
C ARG A 121 9.55 8.79 -19.32
N MET A 122 9.27 8.78 -18.03
CA MET A 122 10.16 9.28 -16.98
C MET A 122 11.13 8.22 -16.42
N GLY A 123 10.99 6.97 -16.86
CA GLY A 123 11.78 5.83 -16.34
C GLY A 123 11.42 5.46 -14.90
N ILE A 124 10.18 5.70 -14.49
CA ILE A 124 9.69 5.47 -13.12
C ILE A 124 8.80 4.23 -13.08
N VAL A 125 9.05 3.34 -12.12
CA VAL A 125 8.15 2.23 -11.81
C VAL A 125 6.99 2.76 -10.99
N CYS A 126 5.77 2.71 -11.55
CA CYS A 126 4.55 3.10 -10.84
C CYS A 126 3.57 1.93 -10.70
N SER A 127 2.74 2.02 -9.68
CA SER A 127 1.68 1.07 -9.37
C SER A 127 0.46 1.79 -8.78
N PHE A 128 -0.75 1.23 -8.95
CA PHE A 128 -2.01 1.89 -8.63
C PHE A 128 -2.75 1.11 -7.55
N GLU A 129 -3.03 1.77 -6.44
CA GLU A 129 -3.54 1.14 -5.23
C GLU A 129 -4.99 0.66 -5.36
N THR A 130 -5.23 -0.53 -4.82
CA THR A 130 -6.58 -1.05 -4.56
C THR A 130 -7.20 -0.27 -3.39
N HIS A 131 -7.87 0.84 -3.70
CA HIS A 131 -8.34 1.79 -2.69
C HIS A 131 -9.82 2.10 -2.84
N ARG A 132 -10.60 2.00 -1.73
CA ARG A 132 -12.00 2.42 -1.68
C ARG A 132 -12.16 3.89 -2.07
N SER A 133 -13.30 4.28 -2.64
CA SER A 133 -13.56 5.59 -3.24
C SER A 133 -12.71 5.95 -4.47
N ARG A 134 -11.82 5.06 -4.91
CA ARG A 134 -11.00 5.18 -6.11
C ARG A 134 -11.43 4.14 -7.15
N SER A 135 -10.86 4.20 -8.35
CA SER A 135 -11.29 3.32 -9.45
C SER A 135 -11.11 1.82 -9.16
N LEU A 136 -10.14 1.43 -8.32
CA LEU A 136 -9.88 0.02 -7.97
C LEU A 136 -10.51 -0.35 -6.60
N PHE A 137 -11.74 0.09 -6.34
CA PHE A 137 -12.39 0.01 -5.03
C PHE A 137 -12.94 -1.37 -4.66
N ASN A 138 -13.05 -2.29 -5.61
CA ASN A 138 -13.50 -3.67 -5.38
C ASN A 138 -12.84 -4.65 -6.36
N PRO A 139 -12.87 -5.97 -6.09
CA PRO A 139 -12.21 -6.96 -6.94
C PRO A 139 -12.73 -6.97 -8.39
N TRP A 140 -14.02 -6.91 -8.61
CA TRP A 140 -14.61 -7.09 -9.96
C TRP A 140 -14.28 -5.93 -10.90
N VAL A 141 -14.36 -4.70 -10.43
CA VAL A 141 -13.92 -3.53 -11.21
C VAL A 141 -12.42 -3.58 -11.47
N THR A 142 -11.64 -4.01 -10.49
CA THR A 142 -10.19 -4.16 -10.66
C THR A 142 -9.87 -5.19 -11.73
N LEU A 143 -10.49 -6.38 -11.70
CA LEU A 143 -10.30 -7.39 -12.73
C LEU A 143 -10.71 -6.89 -14.11
N ALA A 144 -11.83 -6.18 -14.24
CA ALA A 144 -12.25 -5.60 -15.51
C ALA A 144 -11.24 -4.56 -16.05
N VAL A 145 -10.60 -3.79 -15.18
CA VAL A 145 -9.50 -2.89 -15.59
C VAL A 145 -8.27 -3.69 -16.05
N LEU A 146 -7.89 -4.74 -15.32
CA LEU A 146 -6.73 -5.58 -15.65
C LEU A 146 -6.91 -6.35 -16.98
N GLU A 147 -8.13 -6.73 -17.35
CA GLU A 147 -8.42 -7.28 -18.68
C GLU A 147 -8.04 -6.33 -19.82
N HIS A 148 -8.15 -5.03 -19.62
CA HIS A 148 -7.78 -3.99 -20.60
C HIS A 148 -6.32 -3.56 -20.48
N LEU A 149 -5.73 -3.67 -19.29
CA LEU A 149 -4.38 -3.22 -18.96
C LEU A 149 -3.60 -4.33 -18.22
N PRO A 150 -3.22 -5.41 -18.91
CA PRO A 150 -2.59 -6.57 -18.28
C PRO A 150 -1.22 -6.28 -17.66
N GLU A 151 -0.57 -5.17 -18.03
CA GLU A 151 0.70 -4.74 -17.45
C GLU A 151 0.55 -3.82 -16.23
N LEU A 152 -0.69 -3.50 -15.82
CA LEU A 152 -0.95 -2.65 -14.66
C LEU A 152 -0.39 -3.30 -13.40
N ARG A 153 0.35 -2.53 -12.59
CA ARG A 153 0.91 -2.98 -11.32
C ARG A 153 0.15 -2.37 -10.15
N LEU A 154 0.02 -3.15 -9.08
CA LEU A 154 -0.82 -2.79 -7.96
C LEU A 154 -0.03 -2.82 -6.64
N PRO A 155 -0.05 -1.75 -5.82
CA PRO A 155 0.05 -1.92 -4.39
C PRO A 155 -1.28 -2.50 -3.92
N CYS A 156 -1.21 -3.64 -3.22
CA CYS A 156 -2.39 -4.34 -2.75
C CYS A 156 -2.70 -3.96 -1.31
N ASP A 157 -3.74 -3.18 -1.11
CA ASP A 157 -4.38 -2.94 0.19
C ASP A 157 -5.76 -3.62 0.21
N PHE A 158 -5.78 -4.90 0.53
CA PHE A 158 -7.00 -5.71 0.50
C PHE A 158 -8.03 -5.31 1.56
N ARG A 159 -7.61 -4.63 2.62
CA ARG A 159 -8.55 -4.16 3.65
C ARG A 159 -9.61 -3.21 3.09
N HIS A 160 -9.29 -2.49 1.99
CA HIS A 160 -10.26 -1.64 1.32
C HIS A 160 -11.40 -2.45 0.70
N TRP A 161 -11.07 -3.59 0.12
CA TRP A 161 -12.10 -4.49 -0.42
C TRP A 161 -12.90 -5.16 0.69
N VAL A 162 -12.23 -5.61 1.75
CA VAL A 162 -12.91 -6.22 2.92
C VAL A 162 -14.02 -5.31 3.44
N VAL A 163 -13.75 -4.03 3.67
CA VAL A 163 -14.77 -3.10 4.17
C VAL A 163 -15.81 -2.71 3.13
N VAL A 164 -15.46 -2.67 1.84
CA VAL A 164 -16.42 -2.38 0.76
C VAL A 164 -17.39 -3.54 0.55
N LEU A 165 -16.90 -4.77 0.68
CA LEU A 165 -17.68 -5.98 0.52
C LEU A 165 -18.38 -6.43 1.80
N GLU A 166 -18.05 -5.82 2.95
CA GLU A 166 -18.51 -6.19 4.29
C GLU A 166 -18.27 -7.68 4.62
N ARG A 167 -17.17 -8.26 4.09
CA ARG A 167 -16.73 -9.63 4.35
C ARG A 167 -15.24 -9.81 4.06
N GLN A 168 -14.64 -10.86 4.63
CA GLN A 168 -13.32 -11.33 4.21
C GLN A 168 -13.38 -11.89 2.78
N LEU A 169 -12.23 -11.92 2.09
CA LEU A 169 -12.15 -12.27 0.66
C LEU A 169 -12.06 -13.80 0.40
N ASP A 170 -12.48 -14.62 1.36
CA ASP A 170 -12.41 -16.08 1.20
C ASP A 170 -13.34 -16.59 0.08
N GLU A 171 -14.49 -15.95 -0.11
CA GLU A 171 -15.41 -16.24 -1.22
C GLU A 171 -14.98 -15.61 -2.56
N ASP A 172 -14.08 -14.63 -2.50
CA ASP A 172 -13.53 -13.91 -3.65
C ASP A 172 -12.06 -14.33 -3.93
N TRP A 173 -11.66 -15.54 -3.48
CA TRP A 173 -10.27 -16.02 -3.51
C TRP A 173 -9.68 -16.05 -4.92
N ASP A 174 -10.46 -16.39 -5.94
CA ASP A 174 -10.03 -16.38 -7.34
C ASP A 174 -9.59 -14.96 -7.78
N ALA A 175 -10.30 -13.93 -7.32
CA ALA A 175 -9.92 -12.54 -7.58
C ALA A 175 -8.63 -12.15 -6.85
N VAL A 176 -8.44 -12.63 -5.62
CA VAL A 176 -7.19 -12.43 -4.87
C VAL A 176 -6.01 -13.04 -5.63
N LEU A 177 -6.15 -14.29 -6.12
CA LEU A 177 -5.11 -14.98 -6.88
C LEU A 177 -4.78 -14.28 -8.20
N GLU A 178 -5.79 -13.75 -8.91
CA GLU A 178 -5.56 -13.02 -10.15
C GLU A 178 -4.82 -11.71 -9.87
N VAL A 179 -5.27 -10.93 -8.90
CA VAL A 179 -4.65 -9.66 -8.52
C VAL A 179 -3.24 -9.84 -7.97
N ALA A 180 -2.96 -10.96 -7.31
CA ALA A 180 -1.62 -11.28 -6.82
C ALA A 180 -0.56 -11.32 -7.94
N LYS A 181 -0.94 -11.66 -9.19
CA LYS A 181 -0.06 -11.64 -10.37
C LYS A 181 0.40 -10.22 -10.74
N HIS A 182 -0.37 -9.22 -10.37
CA HIS A 182 -0.13 -7.81 -10.65
C HIS A 182 0.49 -7.07 -9.46
N ALA A 183 0.63 -7.74 -8.31
CA ALA A 183 1.12 -7.10 -7.09
C ALA A 183 2.56 -6.62 -7.21
N GLN A 184 2.77 -5.33 -7.00
CA GLN A 184 4.08 -4.69 -6.96
C GLN A 184 4.54 -4.43 -5.53
N HIS A 185 3.60 -4.08 -4.66
CA HIS A 185 3.80 -3.72 -3.26
C HIS A 185 2.60 -4.19 -2.41
N ILE A 186 2.78 -4.26 -1.10
CA ILE A 186 1.72 -4.63 -0.16
C ILE A 186 1.58 -3.53 0.89
N HIS A 187 0.38 -2.95 1.03
CA HIS A 187 0.03 -2.20 2.22
C HIS A 187 -0.50 -3.18 3.28
N ALA A 188 0.36 -3.47 4.26
CA ALA A 188 0.10 -4.46 5.29
C ALA A 188 -0.73 -3.86 6.42
N ARG A 189 -2.01 -3.64 6.14
CA ARG A 189 -3.01 -3.14 7.07
C ARG A 189 -4.18 -4.11 7.14
N VAL A 190 -4.69 -4.34 8.36
CA VAL A 190 -5.76 -5.30 8.62
C VAL A 190 -7.08 -4.56 8.75
N GLY A 191 -8.02 -4.92 7.89
CA GLY A 191 -9.42 -4.50 7.97
C GLY A 191 -10.33 -5.63 8.46
N TYR A 192 -11.56 -5.28 8.77
CA TYR A 192 -12.62 -6.22 9.11
C TYR A 192 -13.93 -5.78 8.42
N ASP A 193 -14.93 -6.61 8.44
CA ASP A 193 -16.20 -6.40 7.71
C ASP A 193 -16.87 -5.06 8.02
N GLN A 194 -16.79 -4.59 9.27
CA GLN A 194 -17.41 -3.34 9.71
C GLN A 194 -16.44 -2.15 9.78
N GLY A 195 -15.18 -2.34 9.39
CA GLY A 195 -14.23 -1.23 9.46
C GLY A 195 -12.95 -1.41 8.65
N PRO A 196 -12.40 -0.31 8.15
CA PRO A 196 -11.25 -0.35 7.26
C PRO A 196 -9.93 -0.60 7.99
N GLN A 197 -9.91 -0.55 9.31
CA GLN A 197 -8.73 -0.78 10.12
C GLN A 197 -9.16 -1.30 11.50
N VAL A 198 -8.54 -2.40 11.93
CA VAL A 198 -8.72 -2.88 13.31
C VAL A 198 -8.03 -1.92 14.29
N PRO A 199 -8.54 -1.77 15.53
CA PRO A 199 -7.92 -0.89 16.53
C PRO A 199 -6.47 -1.26 16.85
N HIS A 200 -6.20 -2.56 16.95
CA HIS A 200 -4.86 -3.13 17.12
C HIS A 200 -4.82 -4.56 16.57
N PRO A 201 -3.93 -4.89 15.63
CA PRO A 201 -3.90 -6.21 14.99
C PRO A 201 -3.45 -7.34 15.93
N ALA A 202 -2.78 -7.04 17.04
CA ALA A 202 -2.43 -8.02 18.06
C ALA A 202 -3.59 -8.42 18.99
N ALA A 203 -4.70 -7.68 18.95
CA ALA A 203 -5.84 -7.97 19.81
C ALA A 203 -6.51 -9.29 19.39
N PRO A 204 -6.74 -10.22 20.34
CA PRO A 204 -7.19 -11.58 20.02
C PRO A 204 -8.54 -11.64 19.31
N GLU A 205 -9.40 -10.66 19.49
CA GLU A 205 -10.68 -10.52 18.78
C GLU A 205 -10.52 -10.27 17.28
N TYR A 206 -9.35 -9.80 16.81
CA TYR A 206 -9.02 -9.58 15.41
C TYR A 206 -8.05 -10.61 14.84
N ALA A 207 -7.71 -11.67 15.59
CA ALA A 207 -6.78 -12.70 15.13
C ALA A 207 -7.23 -13.37 13.82
N ALA A 208 -8.54 -13.61 13.64
CA ALA A 208 -9.09 -14.16 12.40
C ALA A 208 -8.93 -13.21 11.21
N ALA A 209 -9.14 -11.90 11.42
CA ALA A 209 -8.95 -10.89 10.37
C ALA A 209 -7.48 -10.79 9.97
N LEU A 210 -6.54 -10.78 10.93
CA LEU A 210 -5.11 -10.81 10.65
C LEU A 210 -4.73 -12.07 9.84
N ALA A 211 -5.17 -13.25 10.26
CA ALA A 211 -4.88 -14.50 9.57
C ALA A 211 -5.42 -14.52 8.13
N SER A 212 -6.59 -13.92 7.88
CA SER A 212 -7.11 -13.77 6.52
C SER A 212 -6.21 -12.87 5.65
N HIS A 213 -5.79 -11.71 6.16
CA HIS A 213 -4.89 -10.83 5.43
C HIS A 213 -3.53 -11.49 5.18
N GLN A 214 -2.99 -12.22 6.13
CA GLN A 214 -1.75 -12.99 5.96
C GLN A 214 -1.86 -14.00 4.81
N ARG A 215 -2.99 -14.70 4.66
CA ARG A 215 -3.23 -15.58 3.50
C ARG A 215 -3.23 -14.82 2.18
N TYR A 216 -3.80 -13.60 2.13
CA TYR A 216 -3.77 -12.78 0.90
C TYR A 216 -2.34 -12.35 0.55
N TRP A 217 -1.52 -11.99 1.53
CA TRP A 217 -0.11 -11.64 1.32
C TRP A 217 0.72 -12.86 0.92
N GLU A 218 0.47 -14.05 1.50
CA GLU A 218 1.11 -15.30 1.06
C GLU A 218 0.83 -15.61 -0.42
N ALA A 219 -0.38 -15.35 -0.91
CA ALA A 219 -0.69 -15.51 -2.33
C ALA A 219 0.18 -14.61 -3.22
N ILE A 220 0.42 -13.36 -2.81
CA ILE A 220 1.33 -12.44 -3.50
C ILE A 220 2.76 -12.96 -3.44
N TRP A 221 3.23 -13.34 -2.26
CA TRP A 221 4.59 -13.87 -2.08
C TRP A 221 4.85 -15.10 -2.92
N MET A 222 3.86 -16.00 -3.03
CA MET A 222 3.97 -17.20 -3.86
C MET A 222 4.13 -16.86 -5.34
N VAL A 223 3.32 -15.94 -5.88
CA VAL A 223 3.45 -15.49 -7.28
C VAL A 223 4.81 -14.85 -7.52
N GLN A 224 5.26 -13.98 -6.64
CA GLN A 224 6.54 -13.29 -6.76
C GLN A 224 7.73 -14.24 -6.62
N HIS A 225 7.66 -15.22 -5.73
CA HIS A 225 8.66 -16.28 -5.57
C HIS A 225 8.77 -17.11 -6.84
N ASN A 226 7.66 -17.60 -7.37
CA ASN A 226 7.61 -18.42 -8.58
C ASN A 226 8.09 -17.67 -9.84
N SER A 227 7.96 -16.34 -9.85
CA SER A 227 8.50 -15.48 -10.92
C SER A 227 10.00 -15.15 -10.75
N GLY A 228 10.64 -15.64 -9.69
CA GLY A 228 12.07 -15.43 -9.43
C GLY A 228 12.41 -14.02 -8.93
N ARG A 229 11.45 -13.28 -8.34
CA ARG A 229 11.74 -11.95 -7.79
C ARG A 229 12.75 -12.04 -6.65
N ALA A 230 13.71 -11.11 -6.63
CA ALA A 230 14.73 -11.05 -5.59
C ALA A 230 14.15 -10.62 -4.23
N PHE A 231 13.14 -9.76 -4.24
CA PHE A 231 12.48 -9.26 -3.02
C PHE A 231 10.99 -9.03 -3.23
N THR A 232 10.25 -9.04 -2.12
CA THR A 232 8.91 -8.48 -1.95
C THR A 232 8.98 -7.27 -1.04
N SER A 233 8.03 -6.34 -1.15
CA SER A 233 7.99 -5.15 -0.30
C SER A 233 6.64 -4.96 0.35
N MET A 234 6.65 -4.55 1.63
CA MET A 234 5.46 -4.27 2.42
C MET A 234 5.64 -2.99 3.24
N THR A 235 4.55 -2.24 3.36
CA THR A 235 4.44 -1.13 4.31
C THR A 235 3.33 -1.43 5.31
N PRO A 236 3.63 -1.66 6.60
CA PRO A 236 2.64 -1.51 7.65
C PRO A 236 2.08 -0.10 7.60
N GLU A 237 0.80 0.03 7.29
CA GLU A 237 0.20 1.32 6.97
C GLU A 237 -1.04 1.61 7.82
N PHE A 238 -0.98 1.28 9.11
CA PHE A 238 -2.00 1.75 10.03
C PHE A 238 -1.89 3.26 10.14
N GLY A 239 -3.02 3.95 9.99
CA GLY A 239 -3.06 5.40 9.87
C GLY A 239 -4.01 6.08 10.83
N PRO A 240 -3.90 7.42 10.98
CA PRO A 240 -4.79 8.27 11.77
C PRO A 240 -6.11 8.56 11.02
N ASP A 241 -6.63 9.75 11.11
CA ASP A 241 -7.70 10.33 10.28
C ASP A 241 -9.01 9.52 10.28
N GLY A 242 -9.44 9.06 11.45
CA GLY A 242 -10.66 8.27 11.62
C GLY A 242 -10.47 6.76 11.40
N TYR A 243 -9.27 6.30 11.06
CA TYR A 243 -8.91 4.88 11.02
C TYR A 243 -8.45 4.39 12.39
N LEU A 244 -7.55 5.12 13.06
CA LEU A 244 -7.18 4.82 14.44
C LEU A 244 -8.36 5.13 15.34
N HIS A 245 -8.85 4.11 16.04
CA HIS A 245 -9.97 4.27 16.95
C HIS A 245 -9.61 5.17 18.13
N THR A 246 -10.56 5.96 18.56
CA THR A 246 -10.42 6.84 19.72
C THR A 246 -11.54 6.57 20.72
N MET A 247 -11.25 6.84 21.98
CA MET A 247 -12.25 6.76 23.04
C MET A 247 -13.32 7.84 22.84
N PRO A 248 -14.61 7.50 22.93
CA PRO A 248 -15.69 8.50 22.88
C PRO A 248 -15.46 9.61 23.89
N PHE A 249 -15.91 10.81 23.55
CA PHE A 249 -15.84 12.06 24.33
C PHE A 249 -14.43 12.61 24.53
N THR A 250 -13.43 11.78 24.86
CA THR A 250 -12.06 12.24 25.14
C THR A 250 -11.20 12.35 23.88
N GLN A 251 -11.57 11.63 22.82
CA GLN A 251 -10.81 11.49 21.57
C GLN A 251 -9.39 10.92 21.78
N GLN A 252 -9.16 10.31 22.94
CA GLN A 252 -7.87 9.66 23.20
C GLN A 252 -7.72 8.43 22.29
N PRO A 253 -6.61 8.29 21.54
CA PRO A 253 -6.33 7.10 20.76
C PRO A 253 -6.30 5.83 21.63
N VAL A 254 -6.81 4.72 21.11
CA VAL A 254 -6.82 3.42 21.82
C VAL A 254 -5.44 2.76 21.86
N ALA A 255 -4.52 3.17 20.97
CA ALA A 255 -3.15 2.68 20.91
C ALA A 255 -2.23 3.71 20.24
N ASP A 256 -0.93 3.56 20.40
CA ASP A 256 0.08 4.35 19.68
C ASP A 256 0.22 3.85 18.24
N LEU A 257 0.19 4.77 17.29
CA LEU A 257 0.20 4.44 15.86
C LEU A 257 1.53 3.81 15.41
N TRP A 258 2.65 4.33 15.95
CA TRP A 258 3.96 3.78 15.60
C TRP A 258 4.17 2.39 16.23
N GLU A 259 3.73 2.18 17.47
CA GLU A 259 3.78 0.87 18.11
C GLU A 259 3.00 -0.19 17.31
N ILE A 260 1.81 0.17 16.78
CA ILE A 260 1.03 -0.73 15.90
C ILE A 260 1.83 -1.07 14.63
N ASN A 261 2.37 -0.07 13.93
CA ASN A 261 3.09 -0.27 12.68
C ASN A 261 4.41 -1.05 12.88
N ALA A 262 5.13 -0.78 13.94
CA ALA A 262 6.35 -1.50 14.31
C ALA A 262 6.04 -2.97 14.66
N TRP A 263 4.99 -3.21 15.48
CA TRP A 263 4.53 -4.55 15.80
C TRP A 263 4.14 -5.33 14.53
N MET A 264 3.39 -4.70 13.64
CA MET A 264 2.96 -5.31 12.37
C MET A 264 4.18 -5.68 11.50
N GLY A 265 5.17 -4.78 11.39
CA GLY A 265 6.40 -5.07 10.66
C GLY A 265 7.19 -6.25 11.23
N GLN A 266 7.29 -6.35 12.56
CA GLN A 266 7.94 -7.49 13.24
C GLN A 266 7.17 -8.80 13.03
N THR A 267 5.85 -8.75 13.14
CA THR A 267 4.95 -9.88 12.92
C THR A 267 5.08 -10.42 11.50
N GLU A 268 5.03 -9.53 10.49
CA GLU A 268 5.11 -9.97 9.10
C GLU A 268 6.51 -10.42 8.70
N ARG A 269 7.55 -9.92 9.34
CA ARG A 269 8.91 -10.45 9.16
C ARG A 269 9.01 -11.90 9.66
N ALA A 270 8.46 -12.21 10.83
CA ALA A 270 8.42 -13.56 11.37
C ALA A 270 7.57 -14.50 10.50
N HIS A 271 6.36 -14.05 10.14
CA HIS A 271 5.43 -14.76 9.26
C HIS A 271 6.07 -15.09 7.90
N PHE A 272 6.75 -14.13 7.27
CA PHE A 272 7.44 -14.35 6.00
C PHE A 272 8.58 -15.39 6.13
N GLN A 273 9.32 -15.40 7.23
CA GLN A 273 10.36 -16.41 7.49
C GLN A 273 9.78 -17.81 7.65
N GLU A 274 8.66 -17.93 8.37
CA GLU A 274 7.93 -19.20 8.52
C GLU A 274 7.40 -19.68 7.17
N TRP A 275 6.77 -18.80 6.38
CA TRP A 275 6.32 -19.10 5.03
C TRP A 275 7.47 -19.57 4.13
N ARG A 276 8.60 -18.88 4.12
CA ARG A 276 9.77 -19.30 3.33
C ARG A 276 10.30 -20.68 3.73
N THR A 277 10.30 -20.96 5.02
CA THR A 277 10.75 -22.27 5.53
C THR A 277 9.83 -23.39 5.06
N ARG A 278 8.51 -23.15 5.08
CA ARG A 278 7.49 -24.08 4.60
C ARG A 278 7.67 -24.37 3.10
N ILE A 279 7.77 -23.33 2.26
CA ILE A 279 7.97 -23.48 0.82
C ILE A 279 9.26 -24.23 0.49
N ALA A 280 10.38 -23.92 1.14
CA ALA A 280 11.65 -24.62 0.93
C ALA A 280 11.63 -26.10 1.37
N GLN A 281 10.68 -26.52 2.19
CA GLN A 281 10.45 -27.94 2.51
C GLN A 281 9.60 -28.63 1.43
N GLU A 282 8.57 -27.96 0.93
CA GLU A 282 7.70 -28.48 -0.13
C GLU A 282 8.45 -28.68 -1.45
N GLU A 283 9.38 -27.79 -1.81
CA GLU A 283 10.22 -27.90 -3.01
C GLU A 283 11.22 -29.07 -2.98
N LYS A 284 11.46 -29.68 -1.81
CA LYS A 284 12.38 -30.83 -1.65
C LYS A 284 11.68 -32.19 -1.71
N THR A 285 10.34 -32.18 -1.67
CA THR A 285 9.49 -33.38 -1.72
C THR A 285 8.94 -33.63 -3.09
#